data_92cf112637e25e6b419cd5980f0b5e89
#
_entry.id   92cf112637e25e6b419cd5980f0b5e89
#
_cell.length_a   1.000
_cell.length_b   1.000
_cell.length_c   1.000
_cell.angle_alpha   90.00
_cell.angle_beta   90.00
_cell.angle_gamma   90.00
#
_symmetry.space_group_name_H-M   'P 1'
#
loop_
_entity.id
_entity.type
_entity.pdbx_description
1 polymer ?
#
loop_
_entity_poly.entity_id
_entity_poly.type
_entity_poly.pdbx_seq_one_letter_code
_entity_poly.pdbx_strand_id
1 'polypeptide(L)'
;MDRAALPAAVGPKKKGNVRFAFACAILASMTSILLGYDIGVMSGASLYIQKDLKINDTQLEILMGILNVYSLIGSFAAGRTSDWIGRRFTIVFAAVIFFAGALIMGLSVNYAMLMFGRFVAGIGVGYALMIAPVYTAEVSPASARGFLTSFPEVFINFGILLGYVSNFAFARLSLRLGWRIMLGIGAVPSVLLAFMVLGMPESPRWLVMKGRLADAKVVLAKTSDTPEEAAERLADIKTAAGIPLDLDGDVVTVPKNKGSSEEKRVWKDLILSPTKAMRHILIAGVGIHFFQQSSGIDAVVLYSPRVFKSAGITGDNRLLGTTVAVGATKTVFILVATFLLDRIGRRPLLLSSTGGMIVSLVGLATGLTVISRHPDEKITWAIVLCIFCIMAYVAFFSIGLGPITWVYSSEIFPLHVRALGCSLGVAVNRLTSGVISMTFISLSKAMTIGGAFFLFAGIASFAWVFFFAYLPETRGRTLEDMSSLFGTTATHKQGAAEADDGAGKEKKVEMAATN
;
A
#
# COMPACT_ATOMS: atom_id res chain seq x y z
N MET A 1 -41.01 6.05 -43.12
CA MET A 1 -40.16 7.22 -42.82
C MET A 1 -40.15 7.38 -41.29
N ASP A 2 -39.31 6.59 -40.63
CA ASP A 2 -39.14 6.66 -39.18
C ASP A 2 -37.99 7.62 -38.84
N ARG A 3 -38.34 8.67 -38.13
CA ARG A 3 -37.37 9.61 -37.56
C ARG A 3 -36.69 8.98 -36.35
N ALA A 4 -35.44 8.58 -36.50
CA ALA A 4 -34.57 8.22 -35.39
C ALA A 4 -34.45 9.41 -34.43
N ALA A 5 -34.84 9.22 -33.17
CA ALA A 5 -34.66 10.19 -32.10
C ALA A 5 -33.17 10.32 -31.78
N LEU A 6 -32.64 11.52 -31.90
CA LEU A 6 -31.30 11.90 -31.45
C LEU A 6 -31.19 11.72 -29.92
N PRO A 7 -30.08 11.19 -29.37
CA PRO A 7 -29.88 11.10 -27.96
C PRO A 7 -29.83 12.50 -27.31
N ALA A 8 -30.57 12.66 -26.21
CA ALA A 8 -30.68 13.90 -25.47
C ALA A 8 -29.29 14.41 -25.05
N ALA A 9 -29.04 15.70 -25.26
CA ALA A 9 -27.82 16.39 -24.89
C ALA A 9 -27.59 16.27 -23.39
N VAL A 10 -26.45 15.73 -23.02
CA VAL A 10 -25.97 15.67 -21.62
C VAL A 10 -25.82 17.09 -21.10
N GLY A 11 -26.66 17.48 -20.15
CA GLY A 11 -26.62 18.80 -19.52
C GLY A 11 -25.30 19.05 -18.78
N PRO A 12 -24.95 20.32 -18.47
CA PRO A 12 -23.67 20.68 -17.89
C PRO A 12 -23.51 20.05 -16.50
N LYS A 13 -22.45 19.25 -16.32
CA LYS A 13 -22.08 18.62 -15.04
C LYS A 13 -21.94 19.66 -13.94
N LYS A 14 -22.73 19.55 -12.86
CA LYS A 14 -22.61 20.39 -11.66
C LYS A 14 -21.28 20.08 -10.96
N LYS A 15 -20.26 20.92 -11.14
CA LYS A 15 -18.91 20.83 -10.56
C LYS A 15 -18.83 20.83 -9.02
N GLY A 16 -19.94 21.04 -8.29
CA GLY A 16 -19.94 21.18 -6.84
C GLY A 16 -19.82 19.87 -6.06
N ASN A 17 -20.47 18.81 -6.52
CA ASN A 17 -20.56 17.55 -5.79
C ASN A 17 -19.23 16.76 -5.83
N VAL A 18 -18.49 16.83 -6.94
CA VAL A 18 -17.18 16.18 -7.10
C VAL A 18 -16.17 16.72 -6.09
N ARG A 19 -16.15 18.03 -5.82
CA ARG A 19 -15.22 18.65 -4.88
C ARG A 19 -15.41 18.15 -3.45
N PHE A 20 -16.63 17.90 -3.03
CA PHE A 20 -16.90 17.38 -1.69
C PHE A 20 -16.42 15.94 -1.53
N ALA A 21 -16.68 15.08 -2.51
CA ALA A 21 -16.18 13.69 -2.51
C ALA A 21 -14.64 13.66 -2.50
N PHE A 22 -14.00 14.52 -3.30
CA PHE A 22 -12.53 14.65 -3.31
C PHE A 22 -12.00 15.10 -1.94
N ALA A 23 -12.61 16.11 -1.32
CA ALA A 23 -12.19 16.56 0.01
C ALA A 23 -12.30 15.45 1.05
N CYS A 24 -13.41 14.70 1.07
CA CYS A 24 -13.59 13.55 1.97
C CYS A 24 -12.56 12.44 1.73
N ALA A 25 -12.31 12.08 0.47
CA ALA A 25 -11.34 11.05 0.12
C ALA A 25 -9.90 11.46 0.48
N ILE A 26 -9.53 12.72 0.25
CA ILE A 26 -8.23 13.27 0.64
C ILE A 26 -8.09 13.25 2.16
N LEU A 27 -9.06 13.74 2.90
CA LEU A 27 -9.02 13.77 4.37
C LEU A 27 -8.90 12.35 4.96
N ALA A 28 -9.65 11.38 4.43
CA ALA A 28 -9.51 9.99 4.85
C ALA A 28 -8.10 9.45 4.55
N SER A 29 -7.57 9.74 3.36
CA SER A 29 -6.24 9.30 2.95
C SER A 29 -5.11 9.94 3.78
N MET A 30 -5.32 11.16 4.31
CA MET A 30 -4.36 11.82 5.21
C MET A 30 -4.08 11.00 6.48
N THR A 31 -4.95 10.08 6.90
CA THR A 31 -4.65 9.17 8.02
C THR A 31 -3.41 8.30 7.76
N SER A 32 -3.08 8.07 6.51
CA SER A 32 -1.88 7.36 6.10
C SER A 32 -0.57 8.12 6.42
N ILE A 33 -0.65 9.44 6.69
CA ILE A 33 0.49 10.23 7.19
C ILE A 33 1.03 9.64 8.50
N LEU A 34 0.16 9.09 9.35
CA LEU A 34 0.55 8.53 10.64
C LEU A 34 1.57 7.39 10.48
N LEU A 35 1.30 6.46 9.56
CA LEU A 35 2.26 5.41 9.21
C LEU A 35 3.54 6.00 8.64
N GLY A 36 3.40 6.88 7.65
CA GLY A 36 4.56 7.48 6.99
C GLY A 36 5.46 8.23 7.95
N TYR A 37 4.85 9.05 8.83
CA TYR A 37 5.58 9.79 9.85
C TYR A 37 6.37 8.86 10.78
N ASP A 38 5.74 7.79 11.26
CA ASP A 38 6.41 6.83 12.14
C ASP A 38 7.62 6.17 11.47
N ILE A 39 7.47 5.73 10.22
CA ILE A 39 8.59 5.18 9.44
C ILE A 39 9.72 6.20 9.29
N GLY A 40 9.37 7.43 8.90
CA GLY A 40 10.34 8.49 8.65
C GLY A 40 11.07 8.92 9.91
N VAL A 41 10.34 9.15 11.02
CA VAL A 41 10.94 9.60 12.27
C VAL A 41 11.84 8.54 12.89
N MET A 42 11.46 7.27 12.83
CA MET A 42 12.28 6.18 13.37
C MET A 42 13.63 6.06 12.67
N SER A 43 13.72 6.37 11.39
CA SER A 43 14.97 6.34 10.64
C SER A 43 16.08 7.17 11.30
N GLY A 44 15.80 8.42 11.68
CA GLY A 44 16.77 9.29 12.35
C GLY A 44 16.80 9.11 13.87
N ALA A 45 15.63 9.03 14.51
CA ALA A 45 15.52 8.87 15.96
C ALA A 45 16.25 7.62 16.47
N SER A 46 16.30 6.55 15.68
CA SER A 46 16.98 5.29 16.01
C SER A 46 18.46 5.48 16.41
N LEU A 47 19.15 6.42 15.77
CA LEU A 47 20.56 6.73 16.09
C LEU A 47 20.73 7.33 17.49
N TYR A 48 19.78 8.17 17.89
CA TYR A 48 19.77 8.83 19.21
C TYR A 48 19.27 7.87 20.29
N ILE A 49 18.22 7.09 20.01
CA ILE A 49 17.67 6.07 20.91
C ILE A 49 18.74 5.04 21.29
N GLN A 50 19.50 4.56 20.29
CA GLN A 50 20.56 3.57 20.53
C GLN A 50 21.64 4.11 21.47
N LYS A 51 22.01 5.38 21.34
CA LYS A 51 23.01 6.04 22.19
C LYS A 51 22.47 6.33 23.59
N ASP A 52 21.21 6.83 23.71
CA ASP A 52 20.63 7.24 25.00
C ASP A 52 20.23 6.04 25.86
N LEU A 53 19.55 5.05 25.30
CA LEU A 53 19.09 3.85 26.01
C LEU A 53 20.13 2.72 26.03
N LYS A 54 21.28 2.89 25.38
CA LYS A 54 22.39 1.90 25.27
C LYS A 54 21.89 0.51 24.83
N ILE A 55 20.95 0.47 23.89
CA ILE A 55 20.39 -0.78 23.36
C ILE A 55 21.34 -1.40 22.34
N ASN A 56 21.32 -2.74 22.27
CA ASN A 56 22.09 -3.49 21.29
C ASN A 56 21.42 -3.44 19.88
N ASP A 57 22.14 -3.90 18.86
CA ASP A 57 21.64 -3.85 17.48
C ASP A 57 20.40 -4.73 17.28
N THR A 58 20.30 -5.88 17.95
CA THR A 58 19.12 -6.75 17.89
C THR A 58 17.87 -6.07 18.48
N GLN A 59 18.02 -5.40 19.62
CA GLN A 59 16.92 -4.63 20.21
C GLN A 59 16.50 -3.49 19.31
N LEU A 60 17.46 -2.86 18.62
CA LEU A 60 17.16 -1.81 17.65
C LEU A 60 16.43 -2.35 16.44
N GLU A 61 16.84 -3.48 15.86
CA GLU A 61 16.16 -4.14 14.75
C GLU A 61 14.71 -4.47 15.10
N ILE A 62 14.48 -5.05 16.28
CA ILE A 62 13.13 -5.33 16.76
C ILE A 62 12.33 -4.03 16.89
N LEU A 63 12.89 -2.99 17.49
CA LEU A 63 12.24 -1.69 17.63
C LEU A 63 11.82 -1.09 16.29
N MET A 64 12.67 -1.23 15.27
CA MET A 64 12.43 -0.69 13.92
C MET A 64 11.31 -1.43 13.18
N GLY A 65 11.29 -2.76 13.22
CA GLY A 65 10.40 -3.56 12.40
C GLY A 65 9.10 -4.01 13.07
N ILE A 66 9.05 -4.07 14.40
CA ILE A 66 7.94 -4.66 15.16
C ILE A 66 6.59 -3.95 14.93
N LEU A 67 6.60 -2.67 14.59
CA LEU A 67 5.39 -1.91 14.31
C LEU A 67 4.59 -2.53 13.16
N ASN A 68 5.27 -3.05 12.13
CA ASN A 68 4.61 -3.72 11.01
C ASN A 68 3.84 -4.97 11.47
N VAL A 69 4.39 -5.72 12.43
CA VAL A 69 3.71 -6.89 13.01
C VAL A 69 2.51 -6.46 13.86
N TYR A 70 2.67 -5.44 14.70
CA TYR A 70 1.58 -4.90 15.52
C TYR A 70 0.46 -4.29 14.67
N SER A 71 0.80 -3.70 13.52
CA SER A 71 -0.17 -3.15 12.58
C SER A 71 -1.10 -4.21 11.98
N LEU A 72 -0.65 -5.47 11.85
CA LEU A 72 -1.53 -6.57 11.45
C LEU A 72 -2.64 -6.81 12.48
N ILE A 73 -2.31 -6.83 13.77
CA ILE A 73 -3.29 -6.98 14.84
C ILE A 73 -4.31 -5.85 14.77
N GLY A 74 -3.84 -4.61 14.61
CA GLY A 74 -4.69 -3.44 14.43
C GLY A 74 -5.60 -3.54 13.21
N SER A 75 -5.08 -4.00 12.07
CA SER A 75 -5.86 -4.14 10.84
C SER A 75 -6.97 -5.17 10.94
N PHE A 76 -6.73 -6.31 11.60
CA PHE A 76 -7.77 -7.31 11.86
C PHE A 76 -8.86 -6.78 12.80
N ALA A 77 -8.48 -6.06 13.85
CA ALA A 77 -9.42 -5.45 14.78
C ALA A 77 -10.25 -4.34 14.09
N ALA A 78 -9.61 -3.55 13.23
CA ALA A 78 -10.23 -2.43 12.52
C ALA A 78 -11.41 -2.87 11.65
N GLY A 79 -11.36 -4.02 10.99
CA GLY A 79 -12.44 -4.55 10.18
C GLY A 79 -13.74 -4.67 10.97
N ARG A 80 -13.71 -5.39 12.08
CA ARG A 80 -14.88 -5.58 12.95
C ARG A 80 -15.36 -4.29 13.60
N THR A 81 -14.44 -3.48 14.09
CA THR A 81 -14.74 -2.17 14.69
C THR A 81 -15.41 -1.26 13.69
N SER A 82 -14.91 -1.20 12.46
CA SER A 82 -15.46 -0.39 11.37
C SER A 82 -16.89 -0.78 11.00
N ASP A 83 -17.23 -2.05 11.04
CA ASP A 83 -18.60 -2.53 10.79
C ASP A 83 -19.55 -2.20 11.95
N TRP A 84 -19.01 -2.11 13.18
CA TRP A 84 -19.80 -1.81 14.36
C TRP A 84 -20.06 -0.30 14.53
N ILE A 85 -19.01 0.54 14.59
CA ILE A 85 -19.11 1.97 14.90
C ILE A 85 -19.13 2.88 13.66
N GLY A 86 -18.82 2.34 12.47
CA GLY A 86 -18.74 3.09 11.22
C GLY A 86 -17.31 3.47 10.83
N ARG A 87 -17.16 3.92 9.59
CA ARG A 87 -15.85 4.22 9.00
C ARG A 87 -15.26 5.50 9.59
N ARG A 88 -16.07 6.54 9.70
CA ARG A 88 -15.70 7.83 10.24
C ARG A 88 -15.15 7.73 11.67
N PHE A 89 -15.90 7.09 12.57
CA PHE A 89 -15.47 6.94 13.96
C PHE A 89 -14.30 5.98 14.11
N THR A 90 -14.15 5.00 13.22
CA THR A 90 -12.96 4.12 13.20
C THR A 90 -11.70 4.88 12.82
N ILE A 91 -11.77 5.86 11.91
CA ILE A 91 -10.65 6.77 11.60
C ILE A 91 -10.28 7.62 12.83
N VAL A 92 -11.26 8.19 13.50
CA VAL A 92 -11.02 8.96 14.74
C VAL A 92 -10.38 8.07 15.80
N PHE A 93 -10.86 6.84 15.98
CA PHE A 93 -10.32 5.88 16.92
C PHE A 93 -8.87 5.50 16.60
N ALA A 94 -8.54 5.29 15.32
CA ALA A 94 -7.17 5.08 14.86
C ALA A 94 -6.24 6.24 15.24
N ALA A 95 -6.70 7.48 15.02
CA ALA A 95 -5.95 8.67 15.36
C ALA A 95 -5.73 8.82 16.88
N VAL A 96 -6.74 8.51 17.70
CA VAL A 96 -6.63 8.53 19.18
C VAL A 96 -5.65 7.48 19.69
N ILE A 97 -5.70 6.26 19.16
CA ILE A 97 -4.76 5.19 19.55
C ILE A 97 -3.33 5.60 19.17
N PHE A 98 -3.13 6.10 17.95
CA PHE A 98 -1.80 6.54 17.51
C PHE A 98 -1.29 7.72 18.36
N PHE A 99 -2.16 8.68 18.68
CA PHE A 99 -1.85 9.79 19.60
C PHE A 99 -1.33 9.28 20.94
N ALA A 100 -2.05 8.35 21.56
CA ALA A 100 -1.63 7.75 22.82
C ALA A 100 -0.27 7.04 22.68
N GLY A 101 -0.06 6.28 21.62
CA GLY A 101 1.21 5.63 21.32
C GLY A 101 2.36 6.62 21.14
N ALA A 102 2.15 7.71 20.38
CA ALA A 102 3.16 8.75 20.17
C ALA A 102 3.54 9.46 21.49
N LEU A 103 2.56 9.75 22.35
CA LEU A 103 2.82 10.32 23.68
C LEU A 103 3.62 9.37 24.56
N ILE A 104 3.24 8.08 24.61
CA ILE A 104 3.97 7.08 25.39
C ILE A 104 5.42 6.98 24.91
N MET A 105 5.64 6.96 23.59
CA MET A 105 6.99 6.94 23.02
C MET A 105 7.77 8.21 23.34
N GLY A 106 7.14 9.38 23.22
CA GLY A 106 7.78 10.67 23.54
C GLY A 106 8.11 10.85 25.02
N LEU A 107 7.38 10.20 25.93
CA LEU A 107 7.62 10.22 27.37
C LEU A 107 8.44 9.03 27.87
N SER A 108 8.87 8.13 26.98
CA SER A 108 9.54 6.91 27.38
C SER A 108 10.91 7.16 28.03
N VAL A 109 11.14 6.48 29.15
CA VAL A 109 12.37 6.57 29.94
C VAL A 109 13.27 5.33 29.76
N ASN A 110 12.71 4.23 29.29
CA ASN A 110 13.41 2.97 29.06
C ASN A 110 12.88 2.23 27.82
N TYR A 111 13.60 1.18 27.41
CA TYR A 111 13.27 0.38 26.24
C TYR A 111 11.88 -0.29 26.33
N ALA A 112 11.49 -0.80 27.49
CA ALA A 112 10.20 -1.48 27.67
C ALA A 112 9.02 -0.53 27.47
N MET A 113 9.09 0.69 28.00
CA MET A 113 8.06 1.71 27.80
C MET A 113 7.99 2.16 26.32
N LEU A 114 9.16 2.29 25.67
CA LEU A 114 9.24 2.60 24.24
C LEU A 114 8.58 1.50 23.41
N MET A 115 8.85 0.22 23.71
CA MET A 115 8.22 -0.92 23.03
C MET A 115 6.70 -0.98 23.26
N PHE A 116 6.24 -0.64 24.47
CA PHE A 116 4.81 -0.53 24.73
C PHE A 116 4.16 0.60 23.90
N GLY A 117 4.83 1.75 23.79
CA GLY A 117 4.40 2.84 22.90
C GLY A 117 4.34 2.39 21.43
N ARG A 118 5.33 1.61 20.96
CA ARG A 118 5.34 0.99 19.62
C ARG A 118 4.15 0.03 19.41
N PHE A 119 3.80 -0.76 20.41
CA PHE A 119 2.63 -1.63 20.36
C PHE A 119 1.34 -0.83 20.18
N VAL A 120 1.12 0.19 21.01
CA VAL A 120 -0.07 1.04 20.93
C VAL A 120 -0.12 1.78 19.58
N ALA A 121 0.98 2.43 19.19
CA ALA A 121 1.06 3.14 17.91
C ALA A 121 0.84 2.19 16.72
N GLY A 122 1.42 0.98 16.76
CA GLY A 122 1.26 -0.04 15.72
C GLY A 122 -0.19 -0.46 15.51
N ILE A 123 -0.95 -0.64 16.59
CA ILE A 123 -2.39 -0.89 16.49
C ILE A 123 -3.08 0.28 15.79
N GLY A 124 -2.82 1.54 16.18
CA GLY A 124 -3.38 2.73 15.55
C GLY A 124 -3.07 2.81 14.06
N VAL A 125 -1.83 2.54 13.67
CA VAL A 125 -1.38 2.45 12.27
C VAL A 125 -2.14 1.36 11.52
N GLY A 126 -2.35 0.18 12.13
CA GLY A 126 -3.11 -0.91 11.53
C GLY A 126 -4.56 -0.51 11.23
N TYR A 127 -5.20 0.19 12.15
CA TYR A 127 -6.53 0.75 11.94
C TYR A 127 -6.54 1.74 10.77
N ALA A 128 -5.57 2.66 10.71
CA ALA A 128 -5.46 3.66 9.65
C ALA A 128 -5.27 3.02 8.27
N LEU A 129 -4.38 2.03 8.16
CA LEU A 129 -4.08 1.30 6.92
C LEU A 129 -5.30 0.57 6.34
N MET A 130 -6.14 0.01 7.21
CA MET A 130 -7.34 -0.70 6.78
C MET A 130 -8.45 0.27 6.39
N ILE A 131 -8.72 1.29 7.21
CA ILE A 131 -9.92 2.09 7.06
C ILE A 131 -9.82 3.18 5.98
N ALA A 132 -8.62 3.77 5.76
CA ALA A 132 -8.45 4.86 4.82
C ALA A 132 -8.79 4.47 3.36
N PRO A 133 -8.27 3.35 2.80
CA PRO A 133 -8.62 2.92 1.47
C PRO A 133 -10.10 2.53 1.35
N VAL A 134 -10.66 1.89 2.38
CA VAL A 134 -12.07 1.45 2.40
C VAL A 134 -13.00 2.66 2.35
N TYR A 135 -12.83 3.64 3.23
CA TYR A 135 -13.63 4.85 3.24
C TYR A 135 -13.50 5.62 1.92
N THR A 136 -12.25 5.78 1.42
CA THR A 136 -11.99 6.46 0.16
C THR A 136 -12.71 5.80 -1.00
N ALA A 137 -12.69 4.48 -1.11
CA ALA A 137 -13.37 3.72 -2.15
C ALA A 137 -14.92 3.82 -2.03
N GLU A 138 -15.46 3.85 -0.81
CA GLU A 138 -16.91 3.91 -0.56
C GLU A 138 -17.50 5.30 -0.84
N VAL A 139 -16.74 6.37 -0.63
CA VAL A 139 -17.19 7.77 -0.82
C VAL A 139 -16.92 8.27 -2.24
N SER A 140 -15.87 7.78 -2.90
CA SER A 140 -15.45 8.26 -4.22
C SER A 140 -16.48 7.97 -5.31
N PRO A 141 -16.75 8.93 -6.24
CA PRO A 141 -17.53 8.68 -7.44
C PRO A 141 -16.81 7.68 -8.35
N ALA A 142 -17.57 6.95 -9.17
CA ALA A 142 -17.03 5.93 -10.07
C ALA A 142 -15.95 6.48 -11.00
N SER A 143 -16.16 7.71 -11.52
CA SER A 143 -15.26 8.40 -12.45
C SER A 143 -13.87 8.71 -11.89
N ALA A 144 -13.74 8.91 -10.57
CA ALA A 144 -12.49 9.33 -9.92
C ALA A 144 -11.94 8.30 -8.91
N ARG A 145 -12.60 7.15 -8.72
CA ARG A 145 -12.26 6.17 -7.68
C ARG A 145 -10.82 5.68 -7.81
N GLY A 146 -10.37 5.30 -9.01
CA GLY A 146 -9.00 4.82 -9.23
C GLY A 146 -7.94 5.85 -8.84
N PHE A 147 -8.15 7.12 -9.23
CA PHE A 147 -7.28 8.23 -8.87
C PHE A 147 -7.26 8.46 -7.35
N LEU A 148 -8.42 8.52 -6.71
CA LEU A 148 -8.53 8.81 -5.28
C LEU A 148 -7.99 7.68 -4.38
N THR A 149 -8.11 6.44 -4.81
CA THR A 149 -7.57 5.29 -4.06
C THR A 149 -6.04 5.19 -4.09
N SER A 150 -5.36 5.98 -4.93
CA SER A 150 -3.89 6.09 -4.90
C SER A 150 -3.37 7.09 -3.85
N PHE A 151 -4.22 7.97 -3.33
CA PHE A 151 -3.82 9.01 -2.36
C PHE A 151 -3.29 8.49 -1.02
N PRO A 152 -3.77 7.38 -0.44
CA PRO A 152 -3.16 6.82 0.77
C PRO A 152 -1.65 6.62 0.63
N GLU A 153 -1.17 6.10 -0.50
CA GLU A 153 0.26 5.93 -0.75
C GLU A 153 1.00 7.27 -0.88
N VAL A 154 0.39 8.27 -1.51
CA VAL A 154 0.95 9.63 -1.57
C VAL A 154 1.13 10.21 -0.16
N PHE A 155 0.13 10.04 0.71
CA PHE A 155 0.19 10.54 2.08
C PHE A 155 1.13 9.75 2.99
N ILE A 156 1.32 8.44 2.77
CA ILE A 156 2.39 7.67 3.42
C ILE A 156 3.75 8.33 3.09
N ASN A 157 4.03 8.58 1.81
CA ASN A 157 5.31 9.16 1.39
C ASN A 157 5.50 10.59 1.91
N PHE A 158 4.45 11.39 1.92
CA PHE A 158 4.47 12.71 2.54
C PHE A 158 4.74 12.63 4.06
N GLY A 159 4.14 11.66 4.74
CA GLY A 159 4.41 11.38 6.16
C GLY A 159 5.87 11.02 6.41
N ILE A 160 6.48 10.16 5.57
CA ILE A 160 7.90 9.81 5.64
C ILE A 160 8.78 11.08 5.53
N LEU A 161 8.46 11.95 4.57
CA LEU A 161 9.17 13.22 4.41
C LEU A 161 9.04 14.10 5.66
N LEU A 162 7.85 14.23 6.24
CA LEU A 162 7.64 14.98 7.48
C LEU A 162 8.44 14.38 8.64
N GLY A 163 8.52 13.06 8.76
CA GLY A 163 9.34 12.37 9.75
C GLY A 163 10.84 12.68 9.57
N TYR A 164 11.34 12.68 8.35
CA TYR A 164 12.72 13.05 8.06
C TYR A 164 13.02 14.53 8.35
N VAL A 165 12.10 15.42 8.01
CA VAL A 165 12.20 16.85 8.34
C VAL A 165 12.21 17.05 9.86
N SER A 166 11.35 16.33 10.60
CA SER A 166 11.34 16.35 12.06
C SER A 166 12.69 15.91 12.64
N ASN A 167 13.29 14.83 12.13
CA ASN A 167 14.61 14.39 12.55
C ASN A 167 15.67 15.48 12.33
N PHE A 168 15.66 16.11 11.16
CA PHE A 168 16.61 17.18 10.83
C PHE A 168 16.41 18.42 11.71
N ALA A 169 15.17 18.83 11.95
CA ALA A 169 14.84 20.01 12.74
C ALA A 169 15.25 19.87 14.22
N PHE A 170 15.04 18.68 14.81
CA PHE A 170 15.28 18.42 16.22
C PHE A 170 16.62 17.74 16.54
N ALA A 171 17.45 17.47 15.51
CA ALA A 171 18.79 16.88 15.68
C ALA A 171 19.74 17.69 16.57
N ARG A 172 19.52 19.00 16.67
CA ARG A 172 20.36 19.91 17.49
C ARG A 172 20.02 19.93 18.97
N LEU A 173 18.92 19.31 19.35
CA LEU A 173 18.52 19.20 20.75
C LEU A 173 19.40 18.21 21.50
N SER A 174 19.36 18.27 22.83
CA SER A 174 20.09 17.31 23.67
C SER A 174 19.70 15.85 23.33
N LEU A 175 20.66 14.94 23.49
CA LEU A 175 20.48 13.52 23.18
C LEU A 175 19.19 12.91 23.79
N ARG A 176 18.91 13.26 25.05
CA ARG A 176 17.71 12.76 25.75
C ARG A 176 16.40 13.37 25.27
N LEU A 177 16.39 14.65 24.92
CA LEU A 177 15.16 15.37 24.59
C LEU A 177 14.85 15.25 23.08
N GLY A 178 15.86 15.24 22.23
CA GLY A 178 15.71 15.28 20.78
C GLY A 178 14.83 14.15 20.24
N TRP A 179 15.19 12.89 20.48
CA TRP A 179 14.43 11.77 19.95
C TRP A 179 13.03 11.62 20.58
N ARG A 180 12.85 12.06 21.84
CA ARG A 180 11.53 12.08 22.49
C ARG A 180 10.59 13.08 21.84
N ILE A 181 11.09 14.27 21.51
CA ILE A 181 10.32 15.27 20.77
C ILE A 181 10.05 14.78 19.35
N MET A 182 11.03 14.19 18.66
CA MET A 182 10.84 13.63 17.31
C MET A 182 9.68 12.63 17.30
N LEU A 183 9.61 11.71 18.24
CA LEU A 183 8.52 10.72 18.35
C LEU A 183 7.22 11.36 18.84
N GLY A 184 7.28 12.19 19.87
CA GLY A 184 6.10 12.82 20.48
C GLY A 184 5.36 13.78 19.55
N ILE A 185 6.06 14.47 18.66
CA ILE A 185 5.43 15.41 17.72
C ILE A 185 4.56 14.71 16.68
N GLY A 186 4.70 13.38 16.51
CA GLY A 186 3.76 12.55 15.75
C GLY A 186 2.33 12.58 16.30
N ALA A 187 2.14 12.98 17.55
CA ALA A 187 0.82 13.23 18.14
C ALA A 187 0.09 14.42 17.47
N VAL A 188 0.80 15.41 16.94
CA VAL A 188 0.19 16.62 16.34
C VAL A 188 -0.64 16.29 15.10
N PRO A 189 -0.13 15.59 14.07
CA PRO A 189 -0.96 15.23 12.93
C PRO A 189 -2.15 14.34 13.30
N SER A 190 -2.03 13.48 14.32
CA SER A 190 -3.15 12.62 14.74
C SER A 190 -4.31 13.44 15.36
N VAL A 191 -4.00 14.46 16.16
CA VAL A 191 -5.02 15.37 16.71
C VAL A 191 -5.72 16.15 15.60
N LEU A 192 -4.94 16.75 14.68
CA LEU A 192 -5.50 17.50 13.56
C LEU A 192 -6.42 16.61 12.69
N LEU A 193 -5.99 15.38 12.40
CA LEU A 193 -6.79 14.41 11.66
C LEU A 193 -8.07 14.03 12.37
N ALA A 194 -8.03 13.78 13.68
CA ALA A 194 -9.23 13.45 14.46
C ALA A 194 -10.28 14.56 14.36
N PHE A 195 -9.87 15.83 14.49
CA PHE A 195 -10.79 16.97 14.36
C PHE A 195 -11.33 17.13 12.92
N MET A 196 -10.48 17.02 11.90
CA MET A 196 -10.92 17.19 10.51
C MET A 196 -11.90 16.08 10.10
N VAL A 197 -11.67 14.85 10.52
CA VAL A 197 -12.53 13.70 10.20
C VAL A 197 -13.89 13.79 10.88
N LEU A 198 -13.99 14.45 12.03
CA LEU A 198 -15.29 14.70 12.67
C LEU A 198 -16.24 15.55 11.81
N GLY A 199 -15.73 16.36 10.90
CA GLY A 199 -16.52 17.12 9.92
C GLY A 199 -16.96 16.31 8.69
N MET A 200 -16.46 15.09 8.49
CA MET A 200 -16.79 14.23 7.34
C MET A 200 -18.11 13.49 7.52
N PRO A 201 -18.84 13.15 6.44
CA PRO A 201 -20.00 12.28 6.52
C PRO A 201 -19.57 10.82 6.81
N GLU A 202 -20.52 10.03 7.28
CA GLU A 202 -20.30 8.57 7.37
C GLU A 202 -20.39 7.93 5.98
N SER A 203 -19.82 6.73 5.82
CA SER A 203 -19.89 5.98 4.56
C SER A 203 -21.35 5.68 4.16
N PRO A 204 -21.75 5.94 2.90
CA PRO A 204 -23.09 5.63 2.43
C PRO A 204 -23.37 4.11 2.49
N ARG A 205 -22.38 3.28 2.23
CA ARG A 205 -22.51 1.83 2.32
C ARG A 205 -22.81 1.37 3.75
N TRP A 206 -22.09 1.90 4.73
CA TRP A 206 -22.32 1.59 6.12
C TRP A 206 -23.70 2.08 6.59
N LEU A 207 -24.14 3.27 6.17
CA LEU A 207 -25.46 3.80 6.50
C LEU A 207 -26.58 2.89 5.99
N VAL A 208 -26.49 2.40 4.76
CA VAL A 208 -27.44 1.40 4.20
C VAL A 208 -27.41 0.09 5.00
N MET A 209 -26.23 -0.43 5.32
CA MET A 209 -26.10 -1.66 6.13
C MET A 209 -26.65 -1.51 7.55
N LYS A 210 -26.74 -0.28 8.07
CA LYS A 210 -27.43 0.04 9.34
C LYS A 210 -28.92 0.40 9.17
N GLY A 211 -29.44 0.31 7.95
CA GLY A 211 -30.83 0.64 7.64
C GLY A 211 -31.14 2.14 7.55
N ARG A 212 -30.16 3.02 7.63
CA ARG A 212 -30.32 4.49 7.59
C ARG A 212 -30.31 4.99 6.15
N LEU A 213 -31.38 4.70 5.39
CA LEU A 213 -31.46 5.00 3.96
C LEU A 213 -31.54 6.50 3.67
N ALA A 214 -32.25 7.28 4.49
CA ALA A 214 -32.36 8.74 4.30
C ALA A 214 -30.99 9.40 4.37
N ASP A 215 -30.18 9.06 5.36
CA ASP A 215 -28.82 9.61 5.51
C ASP A 215 -27.90 9.16 4.36
N ALA A 216 -28.02 7.90 3.92
CA ALA A 216 -27.26 7.40 2.80
C ALA A 216 -27.58 8.15 1.49
N LYS A 217 -28.89 8.46 1.23
CA LYS A 217 -29.32 9.29 0.09
C LYS A 217 -28.68 10.68 0.12
N VAL A 218 -28.65 11.32 1.28
CA VAL A 218 -28.04 12.65 1.45
C VAL A 218 -26.54 12.61 1.15
N VAL A 219 -25.84 11.60 1.63
CA VAL A 219 -24.39 11.46 1.39
C VAL A 219 -24.13 11.15 -0.08
N LEU A 220 -24.86 10.23 -0.69
CA LEU A 220 -24.71 9.87 -2.11
C LEU A 220 -25.00 11.07 -3.03
N ALA A 221 -26.03 11.86 -2.72
CA ALA A 221 -26.32 13.10 -3.47
C ALA A 221 -25.16 14.11 -3.44
N LYS A 222 -24.38 14.13 -2.33
CA LYS A 222 -23.20 15.00 -2.18
C LYS A 222 -21.92 14.42 -2.78
N THR A 223 -21.84 13.10 -3.00
CA THR A 223 -20.61 12.41 -3.38
C THR A 223 -20.67 11.76 -4.75
N SER A 224 -21.78 11.87 -5.48
CA SER A 224 -21.94 11.40 -6.86
C SER A 224 -21.90 12.57 -7.85
N ASP A 225 -21.51 12.26 -9.09
CA ASP A 225 -21.40 13.28 -10.17
C ASP A 225 -22.77 13.74 -10.65
N THR A 226 -23.75 12.82 -10.68
CA THR A 226 -25.13 13.07 -11.13
C THR A 226 -26.15 12.42 -10.17
N PRO A 227 -27.40 12.92 -10.16
CA PRO A 227 -28.48 12.30 -9.38
C PRO A 227 -28.77 10.85 -9.81
N GLU A 228 -28.60 10.55 -11.10
CA GLU A 228 -28.78 9.22 -11.67
C GLU A 228 -27.72 8.25 -11.12
N GLU A 229 -26.46 8.66 -11.09
CA GLU A 229 -25.37 7.90 -10.46
C GLU A 229 -25.64 7.66 -8.97
N ALA A 230 -26.15 8.68 -8.26
CA ALA A 230 -26.48 8.54 -6.83
C ALA A 230 -27.58 7.47 -6.63
N ALA A 231 -28.58 7.44 -7.49
CA ALA A 231 -29.67 6.45 -7.46
C ALA A 231 -29.16 5.05 -7.80
N GLU A 232 -28.34 4.92 -8.83
CA GLU A 232 -27.71 3.65 -9.25
C GLU A 232 -26.83 3.09 -8.12
N ARG A 233 -25.93 3.89 -7.56
CA ARG A 233 -25.09 3.50 -6.40
C ARG A 233 -25.93 3.08 -5.20
N LEU A 234 -27.05 3.77 -4.92
CA LEU A 234 -27.95 3.36 -3.84
C LEU A 234 -28.60 2.02 -4.13
N ALA A 235 -29.05 1.77 -5.36
CA ALA A 235 -29.65 0.51 -5.78
C ALA A 235 -28.63 -0.64 -5.66
N ASP A 236 -27.41 -0.45 -6.10
CA ASP A 236 -26.33 -1.43 -5.97
C ASP A 236 -26.04 -1.79 -4.50
N ILE A 237 -25.97 -0.77 -3.63
CA ILE A 237 -25.73 -0.98 -2.19
C ILE A 237 -26.91 -1.68 -1.54
N LYS A 238 -28.17 -1.33 -1.89
CA LYS A 238 -29.38 -2.03 -1.41
C LYS A 238 -29.36 -3.50 -1.80
N THR A 239 -29.08 -3.78 -3.07
CA THR A 239 -28.98 -5.15 -3.60
C THR A 239 -27.91 -5.96 -2.87
N ALA A 240 -26.72 -5.37 -2.65
CA ALA A 240 -25.64 -6.01 -1.90
C ALA A 240 -25.99 -6.23 -0.42
N ALA A 241 -26.85 -5.41 0.17
CA ALA A 241 -27.34 -5.55 1.54
C ALA A 241 -28.56 -6.47 1.66
N GLY A 242 -29.09 -6.99 0.54
CA GLY A 242 -30.30 -7.82 0.51
C GLY A 242 -31.59 -7.05 0.81
N ILE A 243 -31.58 -5.71 0.57
CA ILE A 243 -32.75 -4.86 0.76
C ILE A 243 -33.51 -4.77 -0.56
N PRO A 244 -34.84 -5.01 -0.59
CA PRO A 244 -35.64 -4.83 -1.79
C PRO A 244 -35.55 -3.40 -2.35
N LEU A 245 -35.50 -3.26 -3.67
CA LEU A 245 -35.31 -1.97 -4.34
C LEU A 245 -36.50 -1.01 -4.16
N ASP A 246 -37.69 -1.59 -4.04
CA ASP A 246 -38.97 -0.89 -3.83
C ASP A 246 -39.18 -0.39 -2.39
N LEU A 247 -38.35 -0.82 -1.45
CA LEU A 247 -38.45 -0.42 -0.06
C LEU A 247 -37.84 0.98 0.15
N ASP A 248 -38.68 2.00 0.29
CA ASP A 248 -38.30 3.42 0.34
C ASP A 248 -38.68 4.06 1.68
N GLY A 249 -38.18 3.49 2.79
CA GLY A 249 -38.33 4.05 4.14
C GLY A 249 -37.09 4.80 4.63
N ASP A 250 -37.26 5.75 5.54
CA ASP A 250 -36.13 6.48 6.16
C ASP A 250 -35.21 5.53 6.96
N VAL A 251 -35.82 4.56 7.65
CA VAL A 251 -35.14 3.51 8.40
C VAL A 251 -35.75 2.15 8.04
N VAL A 252 -34.91 1.23 7.61
CA VAL A 252 -35.31 -0.10 7.13
C VAL A 252 -34.61 -1.17 7.93
N THR A 253 -35.34 -2.24 8.25
CA THR A 253 -34.75 -3.43 8.87
C THR A 253 -33.94 -4.19 7.83
N VAL A 254 -32.62 -4.22 8.00
CA VAL A 254 -31.73 -4.98 7.12
C VAL A 254 -31.85 -6.48 7.47
N PRO A 255 -32.09 -7.37 6.51
CA PRO A 255 -32.10 -8.80 6.77
C PRO A 255 -30.76 -9.21 7.38
N LYS A 256 -30.78 -9.96 8.50
CA LYS A 256 -29.56 -10.57 9.03
C LYS A 256 -29.06 -11.57 8.00
N ASN A 257 -28.14 -11.14 7.15
CA ASN A 257 -27.48 -12.02 6.20
C ASN A 257 -26.83 -13.18 6.94
N LYS A 258 -26.94 -14.39 6.36
CA LYS A 258 -26.25 -15.62 6.79
C LYS A 258 -24.72 -15.49 6.59
N GLY A 259 -24.12 -14.37 7.01
CA GLY A 259 -22.74 -13.97 6.74
C GLY A 259 -21.68 -15.02 7.09
N SER A 260 -21.94 -15.87 8.09
CA SER A 260 -20.96 -16.90 8.47
C SER A 260 -20.82 -18.06 7.47
N SER A 261 -21.85 -18.35 6.66
CA SER A 261 -21.77 -19.42 5.65
C SER A 261 -21.19 -18.92 4.33
N GLU A 262 -21.47 -17.69 3.95
CA GLU A 262 -20.84 -17.05 2.77
C GLU A 262 -19.36 -16.75 3.02
N GLU A 263 -19.00 -16.23 4.17
CA GLU A 263 -17.62 -16.01 4.56
C GLU A 263 -16.79 -17.30 4.53
N LYS A 264 -17.32 -18.39 5.10
CA LYS A 264 -16.67 -19.71 5.05
C LYS A 264 -16.54 -20.23 3.62
N ARG A 265 -17.52 -19.96 2.75
CA ARG A 265 -17.48 -20.33 1.34
C ARG A 265 -16.40 -19.55 0.60
N VAL A 266 -16.30 -18.23 0.82
CA VAL A 266 -15.28 -17.37 0.24
C VAL A 266 -13.86 -17.81 0.65
N TRP A 267 -13.64 -18.13 1.93
CA TRP A 267 -12.37 -18.67 2.41
C TRP A 267 -12.03 -20.02 1.78
N LYS A 268 -13.04 -20.89 1.62
CA LYS A 268 -12.86 -22.18 0.97
C LYS A 268 -12.49 -22.02 -0.50
N ASP A 269 -13.19 -21.16 -1.22
CA ASP A 269 -12.98 -20.92 -2.66
C ASP A 269 -11.65 -20.21 -2.94
N LEU A 270 -11.15 -19.40 -2.01
CA LEU A 270 -9.88 -18.67 -2.18
C LEU A 270 -8.66 -19.51 -1.77
N ILE A 271 -8.70 -20.24 -0.66
CA ILE A 271 -7.52 -20.86 -0.05
C ILE A 271 -7.58 -22.39 -0.08
N LEU A 272 -8.72 -23.01 0.28
CA LEU A 272 -8.80 -24.46 0.47
C LEU A 272 -8.98 -25.22 -0.84
N SER A 273 -9.75 -24.68 -1.79
CA SER A 273 -10.02 -25.30 -3.09
C SER A 273 -10.09 -24.28 -4.22
N PRO A 274 -9.01 -23.48 -4.47
CA PRO A 274 -9.02 -22.49 -5.53
C PRO A 274 -9.03 -23.16 -6.91
N THR A 275 -9.82 -22.60 -7.83
CA THR A 275 -9.76 -22.96 -9.25
C THR A 275 -8.39 -22.61 -9.82
N LYS A 276 -8.01 -23.18 -10.97
CA LYS A 276 -6.71 -22.88 -11.62
C LYS A 276 -6.53 -21.37 -11.85
N ALA A 277 -7.59 -20.68 -12.32
CA ALA A 277 -7.59 -19.23 -12.51
C ALA A 277 -7.44 -18.48 -11.18
N MET A 278 -8.20 -18.85 -10.14
CA MET A 278 -8.11 -18.23 -8.82
C MET A 278 -6.75 -18.42 -8.18
N ARG A 279 -6.14 -19.60 -8.34
CA ARG A 279 -4.78 -19.87 -7.86
C ARG A 279 -3.74 -18.95 -8.54
N HIS A 280 -3.87 -18.71 -9.84
CA HIS A 280 -3.00 -17.79 -10.57
C HIS A 280 -3.18 -16.34 -10.07
N ILE A 281 -4.44 -15.88 -9.92
CA ILE A 281 -4.77 -14.56 -9.38
C ILE A 281 -4.19 -14.40 -7.96
N LEU A 282 -4.33 -15.42 -7.11
CA LEU A 282 -3.80 -15.40 -5.76
C LEU A 282 -2.26 -15.29 -5.73
N ILE A 283 -1.58 -16.10 -6.56
CA ILE A 283 -0.12 -16.05 -6.69
C ILE A 283 0.33 -14.67 -7.20
N ALA A 284 -0.33 -14.12 -8.20
CA ALA A 284 -0.02 -12.79 -8.73
C ALA A 284 -0.24 -11.68 -7.69
N GLY A 285 -1.41 -11.69 -7.01
CA GLY A 285 -1.77 -10.68 -6.01
C GLY A 285 -0.91 -10.74 -4.75
N VAL A 286 -0.65 -11.92 -4.21
CA VAL A 286 0.22 -12.08 -3.04
C VAL A 286 1.68 -11.86 -3.42
N GLY A 287 2.09 -12.36 -4.59
CA GLY A 287 3.47 -12.25 -5.08
C GLY A 287 3.92 -10.80 -5.29
N ILE A 288 3.07 -9.94 -5.84
CA ILE A 288 3.43 -8.53 -6.03
C ILE A 288 3.67 -7.83 -4.67
N HIS A 289 2.84 -8.11 -3.65
CA HIS A 289 3.00 -7.58 -2.31
C HIS A 289 4.26 -8.10 -1.61
N PHE A 290 4.58 -9.39 -1.79
CA PHE A 290 5.80 -10.00 -1.29
C PHE A 290 7.04 -9.35 -1.90
N PHE A 291 7.10 -9.26 -3.23
CA PHE A 291 8.26 -8.70 -3.92
C PHE A 291 8.42 -7.19 -3.73
N GLN A 292 7.32 -6.45 -3.51
CA GLN A 292 7.39 -5.04 -3.18
C GLN A 292 8.27 -4.81 -1.95
N GLN A 293 8.07 -5.57 -0.89
CA GLN A 293 8.83 -5.39 0.35
C GLN A 293 10.18 -6.11 0.32
N SER A 294 10.23 -7.31 -0.27
CA SER A 294 11.49 -8.09 -0.39
C SER A 294 12.56 -7.40 -1.23
N SER A 295 12.18 -6.41 -2.07
CA SER A 295 13.13 -5.59 -2.82
C SER A 295 14.02 -4.70 -1.94
N GLY A 296 13.74 -4.61 -0.63
CA GLY A 296 14.57 -3.90 0.34
C GLY A 296 14.23 -2.42 0.52
N ILE A 297 13.06 -1.97 0.09
CA ILE A 297 12.67 -0.54 0.22
C ILE A 297 12.66 -0.09 1.68
N ASP A 298 12.15 -0.90 2.59
CA ASP A 298 12.11 -0.56 4.01
C ASP A 298 13.51 -0.54 4.64
N ALA A 299 14.43 -1.38 4.17
CA ALA A 299 15.82 -1.31 4.57
C ALA A 299 16.45 0.03 4.16
N VAL A 300 16.20 0.49 2.94
CA VAL A 300 16.70 1.80 2.48
C VAL A 300 16.04 2.94 3.26
N VAL A 301 14.72 2.94 3.41
CA VAL A 301 13.97 4.05 4.03
C VAL A 301 14.25 4.14 5.53
N LEU A 302 14.16 3.03 6.27
CA LEU A 302 14.35 3.01 7.71
C LEU A 302 15.81 3.19 8.13
N TYR A 303 16.74 2.64 7.37
CA TYR A 303 18.17 2.68 7.70
C TYR A 303 18.97 3.66 6.84
N SER A 304 18.31 4.60 6.14
CA SER A 304 18.97 5.63 5.31
C SER A 304 20.18 6.28 5.98
N PRO A 305 20.11 6.79 7.24
CA PRO A 305 21.27 7.43 7.86
C PRO A 305 22.44 6.45 8.05
N ARG A 306 22.18 5.18 8.34
CA ARG A 306 23.24 4.16 8.48
C ARG A 306 23.87 3.85 7.13
N VAL A 307 23.06 3.72 6.09
CA VAL A 307 23.55 3.46 4.71
C VAL A 307 24.42 4.63 4.24
N PHE A 308 23.98 5.87 4.46
CA PHE A 308 24.77 7.06 4.12
C PHE A 308 26.06 7.18 4.95
N LYS A 309 26.00 6.81 6.22
CA LYS A 309 27.19 6.74 7.07
C LYS A 309 28.20 5.73 6.54
N SER A 310 27.75 4.55 6.12
CA SER A 310 28.59 3.52 5.50
C SER A 310 29.09 3.93 4.12
N ALA A 311 28.37 4.81 3.41
CA ALA A 311 28.82 5.45 2.17
C ALA A 311 29.84 6.58 2.40
N GLY A 312 30.29 6.83 3.64
CA GLY A 312 31.33 7.81 3.96
C GLY A 312 30.83 9.23 4.20
N ILE A 313 29.52 9.44 4.34
CA ILE A 313 28.97 10.74 4.76
C ILE A 313 29.16 10.89 6.27
N THR A 314 29.89 11.93 6.67
CA THR A 314 30.18 12.25 8.07
C THR A 314 29.42 13.48 8.53
N GLY A 315 28.98 13.47 9.80
CA GLY A 315 28.25 14.56 10.46
C GLY A 315 26.74 14.39 10.40
N ASP A 316 26.11 14.46 11.59
CA ASP A 316 24.67 14.17 11.78
C ASP A 316 23.78 15.08 10.90
N ASN A 317 24.11 16.37 10.77
CA ASN A 317 23.33 17.29 9.92
C ASN A 317 23.37 16.90 8.44
N ARG A 318 24.49 16.41 7.92
CA ARG A 318 24.60 15.98 6.52
C ARG A 318 23.87 14.68 6.30
N LEU A 319 23.98 13.74 7.22
CA LEU A 319 23.26 12.46 7.18
C LEU A 319 21.75 12.68 7.15
N LEU A 320 21.23 13.47 8.08
CA LEU A 320 19.80 13.74 8.15
C LEU A 320 19.31 14.61 6.97
N GLY A 321 20.10 15.57 6.52
CA GLY A 321 19.79 16.37 5.32
C GLY A 321 19.69 15.51 4.06
N THR A 322 20.61 14.55 3.87
CA THR A 322 20.56 13.61 2.74
C THR A 322 19.33 12.69 2.85
N THR A 323 18.95 12.32 4.07
CA THR A 323 17.74 11.53 4.30
C THR A 323 16.47 12.32 3.95
N VAL A 324 16.40 13.62 4.24
CA VAL A 324 15.32 14.51 3.78
C VAL A 324 15.23 14.51 2.25
N ALA A 325 16.37 14.56 1.56
CA ALA A 325 16.39 14.50 0.09
C ALA A 325 15.81 13.18 -0.45
N VAL A 326 16.07 12.05 0.22
CA VAL A 326 15.42 10.75 -0.11
C VAL A 326 13.90 10.85 0.01
N GLY A 327 13.40 11.41 1.11
CA GLY A 327 11.96 11.59 1.33
C GLY A 327 11.33 12.53 0.30
N ALA A 328 12.00 13.63 -0.03
CA ALA A 328 11.54 14.56 -1.08
C ALA A 328 11.48 13.87 -2.45
N THR A 329 12.54 13.13 -2.82
CA THR A 329 12.57 12.35 -4.06
C THR A 329 11.39 11.37 -4.09
N LYS A 330 11.17 10.61 -3.01
CA LYS A 330 10.08 9.64 -2.91
C LYS A 330 8.71 10.31 -3.10
N THR A 331 8.49 11.45 -2.47
CA THR A 331 7.22 12.21 -2.55
C THR A 331 7.01 12.79 -3.95
N VAL A 332 8.03 13.35 -4.59
CA VAL A 332 7.92 13.90 -5.95
C VAL A 332 7.58 12.78 -6.95
N PHE A 333 8.31 11.67 -6.91
CA PHE A 333 8.12 10.60 -7.88
C PHE A 333 6.84 9.81 -7.69
N ILE A 334 6.28 9.71 -6.47
CA ILE A 334 4.94 9.13 -6.28
C ILE A 334 3.84 10.02 -6.86
N LEU A 335 3.98 11.34 -6.78
CA LEU A 335 3.05 12.25 -7.44
C LEU A 335 3.12 12.12 -8.97
N VAL A 336 4.31 11.99 -9.53
CA VAL A 336 4.50 11.72 -10.98
C VAL A 336 3.85 10.40 -11.36
N ALA A 337 4.03 9.35 -10.54
CA ALA A 337 3.44 8.03 -10.78
C ALA A 337 1.92 8.07 -10.87
N THR A 338 1.26 8.86 -10.02
CA THR A 338 -0.21 9.00 -10.01
C THR A 338 -0.75 9.44 -11.38
N PHE A 339 0.00 10.26 -12.12
CA PHE A 339 -0.38 10.70 -13.49
C PHE A 339 0.05 9.71 -14.59
N LEU A 340 1.15 8.98 -14.37
CA LEU A 340 1.69 8.05 -15.38
C LEU A 340 0.95 6.71 -15.40
N LEU A 341 0.41 6.28 -14.27
CA LEU A 341 -0.21 4.97 -14.08
C LEU A 341 -1.34 4.69 -15.12
N ASP A 342 -2.19 5.69 -15.35
CA ASP A 342 -3.31 5.56 -16.28
C ASP A 342 -2.90 5.80 -17.75
N ARG A 343 -1.75 6.45 -17.99
CA ARG A 343 -1.26 6.75 -19.34
C ARG A 343 -0.44 5.62 -19.93
N ILE A 344 0.47 5.04 -19.16
CA ILE A 344 1.43 4.03 -19.65
C ILE A 344 0.86 2.61 -19.51
N GLY A 345 0.13 2.33 -18.43
CA GLY A 345 -0.33 1.00 -18.08
C GLY A 345 0.47 0.40 -16.92
N ARG A 346 -0.11 -0.64 -16.28
CA ARG A 346 0.44 -1.19 -15.03
C ARG A 346 1.70 -2.04 -15.29
N ARG A 347 1.63 -2.93 -16.26
CA ARG A 347 2.73 -3.89 -16.55
C ARG A 347 3.99 -3.22 -17.11
N PRO A 348 3.94 -2.37 -18.15
CA PRO A 348 5.15 -1.70 -18.67
C PRO A 348 5.82 -0.83 -17.61
N LEU A 349 5.01 -0.10 -16.81
CA LEU A 349 5.53 0.77 -15.76
C LEU A 349 6.17 -0.04 -14.62
N LEU A 350 5.60 -1.18 -14.26
CA LEU A 350 6.15 -2.09 -13.25
C LEU A 350 7.49 -2.68 -13.70
N LEU A 351 7.56 -3.17 -14.92
CA LEU A 351 8.80 -3.78 -15.45
C LEU A 351 9.93 -2.75 -15.63
N SER A 352 9.64 -1.56 -16.15
CA SER A 352 10.64 -0.50 -16.29
C SER A 352 11.13 0.00 -14.94
N SER A 353 10.23 0.19 -13.98
CA SER A 353 10.53 0.56 -12.59
C SER A 353 11.44 -0.48 -11.92
N THR A 354 11.05 -1.74 -11.95
CA THR A 354 11.85 -2.82 -11.32
C THR A 354 13.21 -2.98 -12.01
N GLY A 355 13.28 -2.83 -13.33
CA GLY A 355 14.55 -2.80 -14.07
C GLY A 355 15.48 -1.69 -13.61
N GLY A 356 14.96 -0.47 -13.46
CA GLY A 356 15.70 0.67 -12.92
C GLY A 356 16.15 0.46 -11.46
N MET A 357 15.31 -0.19 -10.65
CA MET A 357 15.67 -0.56 -9.27
C MET A 357 16.86 -1.54 -9.24
N ILE A 358 16.88 -2.56 -10.10
CA ILE A 358 17.98 -3.53 -10.17
C ILE A 358 19.31 -2.83 -10.48
N VAL A 359 19.34 -1.98 -11.50
CA VAL A 359 20.55 -1.24 -11.88
C VAL A 359 21.01 -0.34 -10.73
N SER A 360 20.08 0.35 -10.07
CA SER A 360 20.39 1.22 -8.93
C SER A 360 20.91 0.44 -7.73
N LEU A 361 20.33 -0.71 -7.40
CA LEU A 361 20.80 -1.57 -6.30
C LEU A 361 22.19 -2.15 -6.57
N VAL A 362 22.48 -2.59 -7.81
CA VAL A 362 23.81 -3.07 -8.20
C VAL A 362 24.85 -1.94 -8.09
N GLY A 363 24.51 -0.73 -8.57
CA GLY A 363 25.38 0.42 -8.45
C GLY A 363 25.67 0.81 -6.99
N LEU A 364 24.64 0.81 -6.14
CA LEU A 364 24.75 1.07 -4.71
C LEU A 364 25.63 0.01 -4.01
N ALA A 365 25.35 -1.25 -4.26
CA ALA A 365 26.11 -2.38 -3.69
C ALA A 365 27.59 -2.33 -4.09
N THR A 366 27.88 -2.00 -5.35
CA THR A 366 29.24 -1.84 -5.86
C THR A 366 29.94 -0.68 -5.18
N GLY A 367 29.31 0.49 -5.10
CA GLY A 367 29.86 1.67 -4.43
C GLY A 367 30.19 1.42 -2.96
N LEU A 368 29.26 0.81 -2.21
CA LEU A 368 29.45 0.46 -0.80
C LEU A 368 30.56 -0.59 -0.60
N THR A 369 30.67 -1.56 -1.51
CA THR A 369 31.74 -2.57 -1.45
C THR A 369 33.11 -1.96 -1.72
N VAL A 370 33.23 -1.04 -2.65
CA VAL A 370 34.49 -0.32 -2.94
C VAL A 370 34.90 0.50 -1.71
N ILE A 371 33.98 1.26 -1.11
CA ILE A 371 34.25 2.06 0.09
C ILE A 371 34.68 1.15 1.26
N SER A 372 34.00 0.04 1.46
CA SER A 372 34.29 -0.92 2.51
C SER A 372 35.68 -1.58 2.38
N ARG A 373 36.20 -1.72 1.15
CA ARG A 373 37.54 -2.29 0.88
C ARG A 373 38.69 -1.29 1.04
N HIS A 374 38.38 0.01 1.04
CA HIS A 374 39.37 1.07 1.15
C HIS A 374 38.99 2.06 2.27
N PRO A 375 39.01 1.60 3.56
CA PRO A 375 38.50 2.40 4.68
C PRO A 375 39.32 3.67 4.94
N ASP A 376 40.60 3.68 4.55
CA ASP A 376 41.53 4.78 4.80
C ASP A 376 41.49 5.86 3.71
N GLU A 377 40.82 5.62 2.58
CA GLU A 377 40.75 6.54 1.45
C GLU A 377 39.33 7.11 1.26
N LYS A 378 39.27 8.44 1.11
CA LYS A 378 38.00 9.08 0.69
C LYS A 378 37.79 8.92 -0.81
N ILE A 379 37.04 7.87 -1.21
CA ILE A 379 36.74 7.63 -2.62
C ILE A 379 35.49 8.42 -3.03
N THR A 380 35.67 9.68 -3.41
CA THR A 380 34.59 10.63 -3.69
C THR A 380 33.64 10.14 -4.78
N TRP A 381 34.13 9.51 -5.85
CA TRP A 381 33.26 8.98 -6.91
C TRP A 381 32.32 7.87 -6.41
N ALA A 382 32.80 7.02 -5.50
CA ALA A 382 31.98 5.95 -4.95
C ALA A 382 30.89 6.49 -4.00
N ILE A 383 31.21 7.54 -3.23
CA ILE A 383 30.24 8.24 -2.38
C ILE A 383 29.14 8.88 -3.25
N VAL A 384 29.51 9.59 -4.31
CA VAL A 384 28.56 10.20 -5.25
C VAL A 384 27.70 9.14 -5.92
N LEU A 385 28.30 8.02 -6.35
CA LEU A 385 27.58 6.89 -6.92
C LEU A 385 26.55 6.32 -5.94
N CYS A 386 26.92 6.11 -4.67
CA CYS A 386 25.98 5.61 -3.65
C CYS A 386 24.80 6.55 -3.46
N ILE A 387 25.04 7.86 -3.33
CA ILE A 387 23.96 8.86 -3.17
C ILE A 387 23.04 8.83 -4.40
N PHE A 388 23.61 8.88 -5.60
CA PHE A 388 22.83 8.85 -6.84
C PHE A 388 22.00 7.56 -6.95
N CYS A 389 22.61 6.41 -6.67
CA CYS A 389 21.93 5.12 -6.75
C CYS A 389 20.79 4.97 -5.72
N ILE A 390 20.95 5.49 -4.49
CA ILE A 390 19.85 5.48 -3.51
C ILE A 390 18.70 6.35 -4.01
N MET A 391 18.98 7.56 -4.51
CA MET A 391 17.95 8.45 -5.04
C MET A 391 17.26 7.84 -6.25
N ALA A 392 18.00 7.25 -7.19
CA ALA A 392 17.47 6.55 -8.36
C ALA A 392 16.62 5.35 -7.96
N TYR A 393 17.08 4.51 -7.03
CA TYR A 393 16.34 3.37 -6.52
C TYR A 393 14.98 3.78 -5.95
N VAL A 394 14.97 4.79 -5.08
CA VAL A 394 13.75 5.30 -4.45
C VAL A 394 12.81 5.94 -5.48
N ALA A 395 13.36 6.65 -6.48
CA ALA A 395 12.60 7.23 -7.58
C ALA A 395 11.92 6.14 -8.43
N PHE A 396 12.67 5.13 -8.87
CA PHE A 396 12.13 4.01 -9.64
C PHE A 396 11.08 3.23 -8.85
N PHE A 397 11.32 2.94 -7.57
CA PHE A 397 10.33 2.29 -6.72
C PHE A 397 9.03 3.10 -6.64
N SER A 398 9.13 4.42 -6.43
CA SER A 398 7.97 5.30 -6.26
C SER A 398 7.16 5.50 -7.54
N ILE A 399 7.80 5.39 -8.73
CA ILE A 399 7.08 5.49 -10.02
C ILE A 399 6.26 4.24 -10.30
N GLY A 400 6.75 3.04 -9.97
CA GLY A 400 6.14 1.80 -10.39
C GLY A 400 5.72 0.89 -9.25
N LEU A 401 6.66 0.14 -8.68
CA LEU A 401 6.36 -0.94 -7.74
C LEU A 401 5.60 -0.46 -6.48
N GLY A 402 5.82 0.77 -6.01
CA GLY A 402 5.10 1.36 -4.88
C GLY A 402 3.59 1.41 -5.11
N PRO A 403 3.11 2.28 -5.99
CA PRO A 403 1.67 2.48 -6.20
C PRO A 403 0.99 1.33 -6.96
N ILE A 404 1.68 0.69 -7.91
CA ILE A 404 1.09 -0.37 -8.75
C ILE A 404 0.67 -1.56 -7.89
N THR A 405 1.41 -1.93 -6.87
CA THR A 405 1.07 -3.07 -6.00
C THR A 405 -0.35 -2.97 -5.44
N TRP A 406 -0.74 -1.80 -4.97
CA TRP A 406 -2.07 -1.55 -4.39
C TRP A 406 -3.16 -1.51 -5.44
N VAL A 407 -2.91 -0.83 -6.56
CA VAL A 407 -3.87 -0.72 -7.66
C VAL A 407 -4.07 -2.07 -8.32
N TYR A 408 -3.00 -2.76 -8.68
CA TYR A 408 -3.03 -4.05 -9.34
C TYR A 408 -3.77 -5.10 -8.52
N SER A 409 -3.48 -5.23 -7.22
CA SER A 409 -4.17 -6.19 -6.36
C SER A 409 -5.67 -5.91 -6.26
N SER A 410 -6.10 -4.65 -6.28
CA SER A 410 -7.52 -4.30 -6.28
C SER A 410 -8.22 -4.56 -7.62
N GLU A 411 -7.49 -4.58 -8.73
CA GLU A 411 -8.01 -4.82 -10.08
C GLU A 411 -8.16 -6.31 -10.42
N ILE A 412 -7.23 -7.16 -9.96
CA ILE A 412 -7.18 -8.57 -10.38
C ILE A 412 -8.14 -9.49 -9.63
N PHE A 413 -8.50 -9.16 -8.38
CA PHE A 413 -9.40 -10.01 -7.60
C PHE A 413 -10.86 -9.82 -8.00
N PRO A 414 -11.60 -10.91 -8.32
CA PRO A 414 -13.04 -10.86 -8.53
C PRO A 414 -13.78 -10.22 -7.36
N LEU A 415 -14.91 -9.56 -7.63
CA LEU A 415 -15.65 -8.76 -6.63
C LEU A 415 -15.96 -9.52 -5.35
N HIS A 416 -16.37 -10.80 -5.45
CA HIS A 416 -16.80 -11.63 -4.31
C HIS A 416 -15.65 -12.01 -3.36
N VAL A 417 -14.37 -12.06 -3.84
CA VAL A 417 -13.18 -12.41 -3.02
C VAL A 417 -12.21 -11.24 -2.87
N ARG A 418 -12.48 -10.09 -3.48
CA ARG A 418 -11.55 -8.95 -3.55
C ARG A 418 -11.07 -8.48 -2.18
N ALA A 419 -11.98 -8.25 -1.26
CA ALA A 419 -11.62 -7.75 0.07
C ALA A 419 -10.68 -8.72 0.79
N LEU A 420 -10.96 -10.02 0.72
CA LEU A 420 -10.14 -11.05 1.34
C LEU A 420 -8.80 -11.23 0.63
N GLY A 421 -8.80 -11.23 -0.71
CA GLY A 421 -7.57 -11.34 -1.51
C GLY A 421 -6.62 -10.16 -1.27
N CYS A 422 -7.14 -8.94 -1.27
CA CYS A 422 -6.37 -7.74 -0.95
C CYS A 422 -5.84 -7.77 0.49
N SER A 423 -6.66 -8.17 1.47
CA SER A 423 -6.22 -8.24 2.87
C SER A 423 -5.11 -9.26 3.09
N LEU A 424 -5.14 -10.39 2.38
CA LEU A 424 -4.08 -11.38 2.40
C LEU A 424 -2.77 -10.81 1.80
N GLY A 425 -2.87 -10.08 0.67
CA GLY A 425 -1.74 -9.37 0.09
C GLY A 425 -1.12 -8.36 1.07
N VAL A 426 -1.95 -7.54 1.72
CA VAL A 426 -1.50 -6.58 2.74
C VAL A 426 -0.85 -7.29 3.93
N ALA A 427 -1.40 -8.41 4.39
CA ALA A 427 -0.81 -9.17 5.49
C ALA A 427 0.59 -9.68 5.14
N VAL A 428 0.77 -10.26 3.95
CA VAL A 428 2.08 -10.69 3.46
C VAL A 428 3.03 -9.50 3.31
N ASN A 429 2.55 -8.38 2.79
CA ASN A 429 3.31 -7.15 2.67
C ASN A 429 3.86 -6.67 4.04
N ARG A 430 3.00 -6.57 5.06
CA ARG A 430 3.41 -6.12 6.40
C ARG A 430 4.34 -7.11 7.10
N LEU A 431 4.09 -8.42 6.96
CA LEU A 431 4.99 -9.45 7.51
C LEU A 431 6.37 -9.38 6.86
N THR A 432 6.43 -9.30 5.53
CA THR A 432 7.69 -9.21 4.79
C THR A 432 8.45 -7.93 5.16
N SER A 433 7.76 -6.78 5.21
CA SER A 433 8.32 -5.51 5.68
C SER A 433 8.90 -5.63 7.10
N GLY A 434 8.15 -6.23 8.02
CA GLY A 434 8.61 -6.48 9.39
C GLY A 434 9.88 -7.34 9.44
N VAL A 435 9.90 -8.45 8.71
CA VAL A 435 11.07 -9.34 8.64
C VAL A 435 12.29 -8.61 8.09
N ILE A 436 12.17 -7.93 6.95
CA ILE A 436 13.28 -7.17 6.35
C ILE A 436 13.80 -6.10 7.31
N SER A 437 12.89 -5.35 7.94
CA SER A 437 13.26 -4.28 8.87
C SER A 437 13.94 -4.82 10.15
N MET A 438 13.50 -5.99 10.65
CA MET A 438 14.08 -6.62 11.85
C MET A 438 15.36 -7.43 11.59
N THR A 439 15.77 -7.63 10.34
CA THR A 439 16.93 -8.47 10.01
C THR A 439 18.02 -7.73 9.26
N PHE A 440 17.80 -6.48 8.83
CA PHE A 440 18.73 -5.78 7.95
C PHE A 440 20.12 -5.53 8.56
N ILE A 441 20.21 -5.14 9.84
CA ILE A 441 21.51 -4.89 10.49
C ILE A 441 22.26 -6.21 10.64
N SER A 442 21.59 -7.26 11.09
CA SER A 442 22.16 -8.60 11.24
C SER A 442 22.62 -9.15 9.90
N LEU A 443 21.82 -8.97 8.84
CA LEU A 443 22.17 -9.33 7.46
C LEU A 443 23.41 -8.56 6.97
N SER A 444 23.44 -7.24 7.20
CA SER A 444 24.57 -6.39 6.80
C SER A 444 25.87 -6.72 7.55
N LYS A 445 25.78 -7.26 8.77
CA LYS A 445 26.96 -7.76 9.51
C LYS A 445 27.42 -9.11 9.01
N ALA A 446 26.50 -10.00 8.62
CA ALA A 446 26.84 -11.33 8.14
C ALA A 446 27.51 -11.33 6.77
N MET A 447 27.07 -10.47 5.83
CA MET A 447 27.53 -10.47 4.44
C MET A 447 28.03 -9.11 3.93
N THR A 448 28.34 -8.17 4.80
CA THR A 448 28.63 -6.75 4.53
C THR A 448 27.42 -5.96 4.05
N ILE A 449 27.47 -4.64 4.19
CA ILE A 449 26.33 -3.79 3.75
C ILE A 449 26.18 -3.82 2.22
N GLY A 450 27.29 -3.86 1.47
CA GLY A 450 27.27 -4.02 0.00
C GLY A 450 26.70 -5.38 -0.41
N GLY A 451 27.04 -6.45 0.31
CA GLY A 451 26.50 -7.80 0.10
C GLY A 451 25.00 -7.87 0.30
N ALA A 452 24.46 -7.20 1.32
CA ALA A 452 23.01 -7.12 1.55
C ALA A 452 22.28 -6.45 0.37
N PHE A 453 22.84 -5.39 -0.20
CA PHE A 453 22.24 -4.74 -1.38
C PHE A 453 22.39 -5.56 -2.67
N PHE A 454 23.45 -6.37 -2.82
CA PHE A 454 23.51 -7.37 -3.91
C PHE A 454 22.42 -8.44 -3.75
N LEU A 455 22.13 -8.89 -2.53
CA LEU A 455 21.02 -9.80 -2.28
C LEU A 455 19.69 -9.19 -2.70
N PHE A 456 19.43 -7.92 -2.32
CA PHE A 456 18.20 -7.23 -2.73
C PHE A 456 18.14 -7.05 -4.26
N ALA A 457 19.25 -6.79 -4.93
CA ALA A 457 19.32 -6.74 -6.40
C ALA A 457 18.96 -8.10 -7.02
N GLY A 458 19.43 -9.21 -6.44
CA GLY A 458 19.08 -10.57 -6.85
C GLY A 458 17.58 -10.85 -6.69
N ILE A 459 17.00 -10.49 -5.53
CA ILE A 459 15.56 -10.62 -5.27
C ILE A 459 14.76 -9.76 -6.25
N ALA A 460 15.16 -8.52 -6.52
CA ALA A 460 14.51 -7.62 -7.48
C ALA A 460 14.59 -8.18 -8.91
N SER A 461 15.69 -8.84 -9.28
CA SER A 461 15.84 -9.52 -10.58
C SER A 461 14.87 -10.70 -10.69
N PHE A 462 14.71 -11.49 -9.63
CA PHE A 462 13.73 -12.55 -9.58
C PHE A 462 12.30 -12.01 -9.62
N ALA A 463 12.03 -10.90 -8.93
CA ALA A 463 10.76 -10.18 -8.98
C ALA A 463 10.44 -9.73 -10.41
N TRP A 464 11.43 -9.20 -11.15
CA TRP A 464 11.25 -8.78 -12.55
C TRP A 464 10.82 -9.93 -13.44
N VAL A 465 11.47 -11.10 -13.32
CA VAL A 465 11.09 -12.32 -14.05
C VAL A 465 9.68 -12.77 -13.66
N PHE A 466 9.34 -12.75 -12.38
CA PHE A 466 8.01 -13.08 -11.89
C PHE A 466 6.94 -12.14 -12.47
N PHE A 467 7.17 -10.83 -12.46
CA PHE A 467 6.24 -9.86 -13.01
C PHE A 467 6.06 -10.03 -14.52
N PHE A 468 7.15 -10.31 -15.23
CA PHE A 468 7.09 -10.59 -16.67
C PHE A 468 6.27 -11.84 -16.99
N ALA A 469 6.42 -12.91 -16.22
CA ALA A 469 5.80 -14.20 -16.48
C ALA A 469 4.35 -14.32 -15.96
N TYR A 470 4.04 -13.71 -14.82
CA TYR A 470 2.77 -13.96 -14.11
C TYR A 470 1.80 -12.78 -14.12
N LEU A 471 2.23 -11.55 -14.35
CA LEU A 471 1.37 -10.38 -14.29
C LEU A 471 0.96 -9.91 -15.70
N PRO A 472 -0.30 -10.18 -16.13
CA PRO A 472 -0.84 -9.60 -17.36
C PRO A 472 -1.14 -8.11 -17.20
N GLU A 473 -1.31 -7.39 -18.34
CA GLU A 473 -1.72 -5.99 -18.35
C GLU A 473 -3.20 -5.87 -17.99
N THR A 474 -3.52 -4.98 -17.06
CA THR A 474 -4.90 -4.74 -16.59
C THR A 474 -5.53 -3.48 -17.15
N ARG A 475 -4.75 -2.60 -17.80
CA ARG A 475 -5.23 -1.33 -18.34
C ARG A 475 -6.34 -1.51 -19.35
N GLY A 476 -7.44 -0.74 -19.17
CA GLY A 476 -8.54 -0.67 -20.13
C GLY A 476 -9.44 -1.91 -20.16
N ARG A 477 -9.29 -2.83 -19.21
CA ARG A 477 -10.14 -4.02 -19.08
C ARG A 477 -11.18 -3.84 -17.99
N THR A 478 -12.35 -4.47 -18.19
CA THR A 478 -13.38 -4.51 -17.15
C THR A 478 -13.01 -5.52 -16.07
N LEU A 479 -13.57 -5.35 -14.88
CA LEU A 479 -13.30 -6.26 -13.74
C LEU A 479 -13.85 -7.67 -14.01
N GLU A 480 -14.86 -7.78 -14.85
CA GLU A 480 -15.47 -9.03 -15.30
C GLU A 480 -14.56 -9.80 -16.26
N ASP A 481 -13.81 -9.09 -17.11
CA ASP A 481 -12.86 -9.68 -18.08
C ASP A 481 -11.60 -10.25 -17.40
N MET A 482 -11.31 -9.87 -16.14
CA MET A 482 -10.12 -10.34 -15.45
C MET A 482 -10.13 -11.85 -15.19
N SER A 483 -11.29 -12.41 -14.84
CA SER A 483 -11.40 -13.86 -14.61
C SER A 483 -11.15 -14.68 -15.89
N SER A 484 -11.56 -14.17 -17.05
CA SER A 484 -11.31 -14.80 -18.36
C SER A 484 -9.83 -14.77 -18.75
N LEU A 485 -9.13 -13.68 -18.43
CA LEU A 485 -7.70 -13.46 -18.74
C LEU A 485 -6.80 -14.49 -18.04
N PHE A 486 -7.09 -14.79 -16.80
CA PHE A 486 -6.35 -15.79 -16.01
C PHE A 486 -6.81 -17.23 -16.33
N GLY A 487 -8.02 -17.41 -16.91
CA GLY A 487 -8.53 -18.69 -17.40
C GLY A 487 -7.97 -19.09 -18.77
N THR A 488 -7.79 -18.12 -19.67
CA THR A 488 -7.38 -18.38 -21.08
C THR A 488 -5.90 -18.75 -21.25
N THR A 489 -5.05 -18.36 -20.31
CA THR A 489 -3.62 -18.75 -20.34
C THR A 489 -3.44 -20.27 -20.17
N ALA A 490 -4.41 -20.96 -19.54
CA ALA A 490 -4.39 -22.41 -19.41
C ALA A 490 -5.01 -23.12 -20.64
N THR A 491 -6.00 -22.50 -21.31
CA THR A 491 -6.65 -23.08 -22.50
C THR A 491 -5.80 -22.93 -23.76
N HIS A 492 -4.97 -21.90 -23.90
CA HIS A 492 -4.08 -21.79 -25.07
C HIS A 492 -2.96 -22.86 -25.08
N LYS A 493 -2.53 -23.33 -23.90
CA LYS A 493 -1.59 -24.47 -23.83
C LYS A 493 -2.29 -25.83 -24.01
N GLN A 494 -3.55 -25.96 -23.64
CA GLN A 494 -4.30 -27.19 -23.88
C GLN A 494 -4.84 -27.27 -25.32
N GLY A 495 -5.30 -26.18 -25.91
CA GLY A 495 -5.75 -26.14 -27.31
C GLY A 495 -4.60 -26.37 -28.31
N ALA A 496 -3.37 -25.94 -27.99
CA ALA A 496 -2.20 -26.24 -28.81
C ALA A 496 -1.76 -27.71 -28.72
N ALA A 497 -1.93 -28.33 -27.52
CA ALA A 497 -1.62 -29.75 -27.32
C ALA A 497 -2.69 -30.68 -27.94
N GLU A 498 -3.97 -30.29 -27.87
CA GLU A 498 -5.08 -31.04 -28.49
C GLU A 498 -5.11 -30.88 -30.02
N ALA A 499 -4.69 -29.73 -30.56
CA ALA A 499 -4.57 -29.53 -32.00
C ALA A 499 -3.41 -30.37 -32.61
N ASP A 500 -2.33 -30.57 -31.85
CA ASP A 500 -1.20 -31.41 -32.30
C ASP A 500 -1.52 -32.92 -32.22
N ASP A 501 -2.32 -33.33 -31.23
CA ASP A 501 -2.79 -34.72 -31.07
C ASP A 501 -3.93 -35.06 -32.06
N GLY A 502 -4.78 -34.05 -32.43
CA GLY A 502 -5.82 -34.16 -33.47
C GLY A 502 -5.24 -34.31 -34.88
N ALA A 503 -4.24 -33.50 -35.23
CA ALA A 503 -3.57 -33.58 -36.51
C ALA A 503 -2.77 -34.90 -36.69
N GLY A 504 -2.26 -35.48 -35.59
CA GLY A 504 -1.62 -36.79 -35.57
C GLY A 504 -2.58 -37.96 -35.77
N LYS A 505 -3.87 -37.83 -35.37
CA LYS A 505 -4.89 -38.86 -35.55
C LYS A 505 -5.51 -38.84 -36.94
N GLU A 506 -5.74 -37.67 -37.53
CA GLU A 506 -6.23 -37.55 -38.92
C GLU A 506 -5.22 -38.12 -39.94
N LYS A 507 -3.93 -37.83 -39.79
CA LYS A 507 -2.87 -38.43 -40.64
C LYS A 507 -2.76 -39.97 -40.53
N LYS A 508 -3.11 -40.54 -39.38
CA LYS A 508 -3.10 -42.02 -39.21
C LYS A 508 -4.35 -42.67 -39.80
N VAL A 509 -5.48 -41.99 -39.84
CA VAL A 509 -6.72 -42.50 -40.48
C VAL A 509 -6.62 -42.43 -42.01
N GLU A 510 -6.01 -41.38 -42.57
CA GLU A 510 -5.85 -41.21 -44.00
C GLU A 510 -4.80 -42.20 -44.57
N MET A 511 -3.78 -42.58 -43.81
CA MET A 511 -2.79 -43.60 -44.20
C MET A 511 -3.33 -45.05 -44.06
N ALA A 512 -4.42 -45.27 -43.30
CA ALA A 512 -5.06 -46.58 -43.16
C ALA A 512 -6.16 -46.81 -44.20
N ALA A 513 -6.59 -45.78 -44.93
CA ALA A 513 -7.62 -45.86 -45.99
C ALA A 513 -7.03 -46.00 -47.41
N THR A 514 -5.68 -45.99 -47.53
CA THR A 514 -4.97 -46.07 -48.84
C THR A 514 -4.14 -47.33 -48.99
N ASN A 515 -4.36 -48.35 -48.15
CA ASN A 515 -3.77 -49.71 -48.33
C ASN A 515 -4.84 -50.78 -48.52
#